data_60d0af0e1099a0abe73a9aecc3f150f0
#
_entry.id   60d0af0e1099a0abe73a9aecc3f150f0
#
_cell.length_a   1.000
_cell.length_b   1.000
_cell.length_c   1.000
_cell.angle_alpha   90.00
_cell.angle_beta   90.00
_cell.angle_gamma   90.00
#
_symmetry.space_group_name_H-M   'P 1'
#
loop_
_entity.id
_entity.type
_entity.pdbx_description
1 polymer ?
#
loop_
_entity_poly.entity_id
_entity_poly.type
_entity_poly.pdbx_seq_one_letter_code
_entity_poly.pdbx_strand_id
1 'polypeptide(L)'
;MLLLTFVCTAEITVRVKGPAQIPHTSDGPVIIQQGDSKDHTRPYIHPLRSPDGKHVLTQFSPGHHKHQTGLYWGQTRVNKRDFFHNYRGDYWKHIKNCLGKNSMEFHSQLLDGKGTPMLGDRQQWNYIPGKDHYILDLKWTGTAMQDVTIGKYSYGGLFLRMPWKRGIKAACLNSEGHKNQQGEGKSAKWVDLAMQIEGMTEMAHVVMIDHPDNPGYPTLWRIDGQFGVGPALARRGDIKIAMGESLTYRYRLLVYEGDDFNAPLVEQTRKDFGTAQSQN
;
A
#
# COMPACT_ATOMS: atom_id res chain seq x y z
N MET A 1 33.75 0.39 6.79
CA MET A 1 32.46 0.35 7.52
C MET A 1 31.77 1.68 7.26
N LEU A 2 30.97 1.75 6.18
CA LEU A 2 30.25 2.98 5.79
C LEU A 2 28.98 3.05 6.64
N LEU A 3 28.95 3.98 7.61
CA LEU A 3 27.72 4.33 8.31
C LEU A 3 26.83 5.08 7.31
N LEU A 4 25.83 4.40 6.73
CA LEU A 4 24.73 5.08 6.04
C LEU A 4 23.92 5.81 7.11
N THR A 5 24.20 7.09 7.29
CA THR A 5 23.34 8.01 8.03
C THR A 5 22.07 8.25 7.20
N PHE A 6 20.99 7.55 7.55
CA PHE A 6 19.67 7.87 7.02
C PHE A 6 19.22 9.21 7.59
N VAL A 7 19.31 10.26 6.79
CA VAL A 7 18.73 11.56 7.14
C VAL A 7 17.22 11.44 6.93
N CYS A 8 16.47 11.44 8.01
CA CYS A 8 15.02 11.63 7.97
C CYS A 8 14.80 13.11 7.59
N THR A 9 14.31 13.36 6.38
CA THR A 9 14.11 14.73 5.85
C THR A 9 12.90 15.47 6.44
N ALA A 10 12.30 14.97 7.51
CA ALA A 10 11.30 15.68 8.29
C ALA A 10 11.91 16.12 9.62
N GLU A 11 11.93 17.41 9.86
CA GLU A 11 12.56 18.09 11.01
C GLU A 11 11.99 17.77 12.40
N ILE A 12 11.12 16.78 12.55
CA ILE A 12 10.60 16.39 13.86
C ILE A 12 10.62 14.86 13.98
N THR A 13 11.64 14.35 14.68
CA THR A 13 11.63 12.96 15.16
C THR A 13 10.70 12.88 16.36
N VAL A 14 9.41 12.75 16.15
CA VAL A 14 8.48 12.37 17.22
C VAL A 14 8.53 10.85 17.33
N ARG A 15 9.08 10.34 18.41
CA ARG A 15 8.84 8.94 18.81
C ARG A 15 7.38 8.84 19.24
N VAL A 16 6.50 8.50 18.33
CA VAL A 16 5.09 8.31 18.65
C VAL A 16 4.95 6.98 19.36
N LYS A 17 4.64 7.01 20.64
CA LYS A 17 4.04 5.90 21.37
C LYS A 17 2.56 5.90 20.99
N GLY A 18 2.18 5.01 20.06
CA GLY A 18 0.80 4.91 19.58
C GLY A 18 0.69 4.94 18.06
N PRO A 19 -0.50 4.80 17.50
CA PRO A 19 -0.71 4.78 16.06
C PRO A 19 -0.38 6.14 15.43
N ALA A 20 0.34 6.11 14.31
CA ALA A 20 0.55 7.28 13.47
C ALA A 20 -0.75 7.67 12.78
N GLN A 21 -1.08 8.96 12.75
CA GLN A 21 -2.36 9.45 12.25
C GLN A 21 -2.18 10.66 11.33
N ILE A 22 -2.92 10.70 10.23
CA ILE A 22 -3.08 11.88 9.39
C ILE A 22 -4.54 12.33 9.49
N PRO A 23 -4.84 13.48 10.11
CA PRO A 23 -6.19 14.04 10.14
C PRO A 23 -6.57 14.66 8.79
N HIS A 24 -7.86 14.77 8.53
CA HIS A 24 -8.40 15.46 7.35
C HIS A 24 -8.08 16.96 7.35
N THR A 25 -8.18 17.57 8.55
CA THR A 25 -7.76 18.95 8.83
C THR A 25 -7.04 18.97 10.17
N SER A 26 -6.47 20.12 10.58
CA SER A 26 -5.81 20.23 11.89
C SER A 26 -6.68 19.76 13.07
N ASP A 27 -8.00 19.92 12.96
CA ASP A 27 -8.99 19.57 13.99
C ASP A 27 -10.04 18.57 13.49
N GLY A 28 -9.83 18.00 12.28
CA GLY A 28 -10.77 17.10 11.61
C GLY A 28 -10.59 15.64 11.97
N PRO A 29 -11.46 14.77 11.44
CA PRO A 29 -11.39 13.34 11.70
C PRO A 29 -10.11 12.74 11.12
N VAL A 30 -9.61 11.69 11.77
CA VAL A 30 -8.46 10.92 11.29
C VAL A 30 -8.87 10.15 10.03
N ILE A 31 -8.22 10.44 8.91
CA ILE A 31 -8.49 9.76 7.63
C ILE A 31 -7.68 8.48 7.52
N ILE A 32 -6.43 8.51 8.00
CA ILE A 32 -5.47 7.43 7.85
C ILE A 32 -4.83 7.17 9.20
N GLN A 33 -4.79 5.93 9.61
CA GLN A 33 -4.15 5.51 10.84
C GLN A 33 -3.26 4.29 10.58
N GLN A 34 -2.01 4.36 11.04
CA GLN A 34 -1.20 3.16 11.16
C GLN A 34 -1.62 2.41 12.42
N GLY A 35 -1.84 1.11 12.29
CA GLY A 35 -2.07 0.26 13.44
C GLY A 35 -0.80 0.07 14.26
N ASP A 36 -0.93 0.12 15.58
CA ASP A 36 0.08 -0.27 16.54
C ASP A 36 -0.43 -1.49 17.32
N SER A 37 -0.01 -2.65 16.90
CA SER A 37 -0.37 -3.92 17.57
C SER A 37 0.88 -4.76 17.78
N LYS A 38 1.09 -5.21 19.01
CA LYS A 38 2.17 -6.17 19.34
C LYS A 38 2.05 -7.47 18.54
N ASP A 39 0.83 -7.80 18.11
CA ASP A 39 0.55 -9.00 17.33
C ASP A 39 0.73 -8.80 15.82
N HIS A 40 0.87 -7.54 15.35
CA HIS A 40 1.01 -7.18 13.94
C HIS A 40 2.20 -6.25 13.75
N THR A 41 3.40 -6.82 13.63
CA THR A 41 4.66 -6.06 13.51
C THR A 41 4.89 -5.53 12.10
N ARG A 42 4.25 -6.11 11.08
CA ARG A 42 4.25 -5.59 9.71
C ARG A 42 3.50 -4.26 9.68
N PRO A 43 4.06 -3.18 9.08
CA PRO A 43 3.34 -1.91 8.92
C PRO A 43 2.07 -2.08 8.09
N TYR A 44 1.01 -1.39 8.50
CA TYR A 44 -0.27 -1.35 7.78
C TYR A 44 -1.04 -0.06 8.07
N ILE A 45 -1.94 0.29 7.19
CA ILE A 45 -2.87 1.41 7.36
C ILE A 45 -4.28 0.85 7.55
N HIS A 46 -4.83 1.09 8.74
CA HIS A 46 -6.22 0.81 9.09
C HIS A 46 -6.60 1.63 10.34
N PRO A 47 -7.71 2.38 10.31
CA PRO A 47 -8.58 2.59 9.18
C PRO A 47 -8.00 3.50 8.09
N LEU A 48 -8.34 3.23 6.84
CA LEU A 48 -8.40 4.21 5.76
C LEU A 48 -9.86 4.63 5.66
N ARG A 49 -10.15 5.94 5.59
CA ARG A 49 -11.52 6.43 5.63
C ARG A 49 -11.95 7.12 4.33
N SER A 50 -13.27 7.31 4.20
CA SER A 50 -13.89 8.14 3.17
C SER A 50 -13.36 9.58 3.21
N PRO A 51 -13.50 10.38 2.12
CA PRO A 51 -13.03 11.77 2.10
C PRO A 51 -13.61 12.64 3.22
N ASP A 52 -14.85 12.39 3.64
CA ASP A 52 -15.49 13.07 4.76
C ASP A 52 -15.06 12.57 6.15
N GLY A 53 -14.23 11.51 6.19
CA GLY A 53 -13.69 10.91 7.42
C GLY A 53 -14.65 10.01 8.19
N LYS A 54 -15.90 9.84 7.75
CA LYS A 54 -16.92 9.13 8.55
C LYS A 54 -16.89 7.62 8.38
N HIS A 55 -16.61 7.12 7.17
CA HIS A 55 -16.75 5.70 6.84
C HIS A 55 -15.39 5.02 6.72
N VAL A 56 -15.28 3.79 7.21
CA VAL A 56 -14.05 2.99 7.12
C VAL A 56 -14.05 2.19 5.82
N LEU A 57 -13.06 2.45 4.97
CA LEU A 57 -12.91 1.83 3.65
C LEU A 57 -11.99 0.60 3.64
N THR A 58 -11.42 0.23 4.79
CA THR A 58 -10.56 -0.95 4.91
C THR A 58 -11.13 -1.96 5.89
N GLN A 59 -10.79 -3.24 5.70
CA GLN A 59 -11.13 -4.32 6.61
C GLN A 59 -9.86 -4.85 7.30
N PHE A 60 -9.92 -5.01 8.62
CA PHE A 60 -8.81 -5.49 9.42
C PHE A 60 -9.00 -6.95 9.81
N SER A 61 -8.03 -7.80 9.45
CA SER A 61 -7.92 -9.19 9.92
C SER A 61 -9.22 -10.01 9.82
N PRO A 62 -9.92 -10.01 8.65
CA PRO A 62 -11.20 -10.70 8.54
C PRO A 62 -11.02 -12.22 8.66
N GLY A 63 -11.79 -12.85 9.53
CA GLY A 63 -12.03 -14.29 9.67
C GLY A 63 -10.94 -15.23 9.14
N HIS A 64 -11.11 -15.70 7.92
CA HIS A 64 -10.21 -16.63 7.23
C HIS A 64 -8.99 -15.97 6.57
N HIS A 65 -8.89 -14.62 6.54
CA HIS A 65 -7.76 -13.85 6.01
C HIS A 65 -7.13 -12.95 7.09
N LYS A 66 -6.77 -13.53 8.22
CA LYS A 66 -6.22 -12.80 9.39
C LYS A 66 -4.99 -11.96 9.07
N HIS A 67 -4.23 -12.31 8.02
CA HIS A 67 -3.07 -11.58 7.56
C HIS A 67 -3.40 -10.31 6.76
N GLN A 68 -4.65 -10.11 6.35
CA GLN A 68 -5.07 -8.92 5.59
C GLN A 68 -5.45 -7.80 6.57
N THR A 69 -4.60 -6.78 6.65
CA THR A 69 -4.66 -5.72 7.67
C THR A 69 -5.02 -4.36 7.08
N GLY A 70 -5.99 -4.33 6.16
CA GLY A 70 -6.43 -3.11 5.47
C GLY A 70 -5.58 -2.81 4.24
N LEU A 71 -4.76 -1.77 4.29
CA LEU A 71 -3.80 -1.42 3.26
C LEU A 71 -2.38 -1.70 3.80
N TYR A 72 -1.63 -2.57 3.14
CA TYR A 72 -0.32 -2.98 3.62
C TYR A 72 0.61 -3.37 2.48
N TRP A 73 1.91 -3.39 2.77
CA TRP A 73 2.93 -3.96 1.90
C TRP A 73 3.36 -5.31 2.41
N GLY A 74 3.39 -6.32 1.55
CA GLY A 74 3.87 -7.64 1.90
C GLY A 74 4.36 -8.41 0.68
N GLN A 75 5.49 -9.09 0.81
CA GLN A 75 6.08 -9.91 -0.24
C GLN A 75 6.02 -11.39 0.12
N THR A 76 5.68 -12.20 -0.86
CA THR A 76 5.84 -13.65 -0.76
C THR A 76 7.25 -14.05 -1.16
N ARG A 77 7.72 -15.19 -0.67
CA ARG A 77 8.96 -15.88 -1.13
C ARG A 77 10.24 -15.02 -1.11
N VAL A 78 10.39 -14.10 -0.16
CA VAL A 78 11.65 -13.36 0.05
C VAL A 78 12.67 -14.33 0.65
N ASN A 79 13.67 -14.74 -0.11
CA ASN A 79 14.57 -15.84 0.22
C ASN A 79 13.80 -17.07 0.74
N LYS A 80 12.71 -17.44 0.06
CA LYS A 80 11.77 -18.54 0.38
C LYS A 80 10.88 -18.32 1.61
N ARG A 81 10.97 -17.18 2.32
CA ARG A 81 10.08 -16.83 3.43
C ARG A 81 8.90 -15.99 2.95
N ASP A 82 7.78 -16.12 3.61
CA ASP A 82 6.52 -15.46 3.24
C ASP A 82 6.18 -14.33 4.21
N PHE A 83 6.37 -13.09 3.77
CA PHE A 83 6.08 -11.85 4.49
C PHE A 83 4.72 -11.24 4.12
N PHE A 84 3.97 -11.87 3.23
CA PHE A 84 2.62 -11.47 2.91
C PHE A 84 1.62 -12.02 3.93
N HIS A 85 1.73 -13.31 4.29
CA HIS A 85 0.85 -13.95 5.26
C HIS A 85 1.38 -13.86 6.69
N ASN A 86 2.68 -13.65 6.88
CA ASN A 86 3.30 -13.61 8.19
C ASN A 86 3.65 -12.17 8.59
N TYR A 87 2.99 -11.67 9.61
CA TYR A 87 3.01 -10.26 10.03
C TYR A 87 3.56 -10.06 11.46
N ARG A 88 4.08 -11.12 12.08
CA ARG A 88 4.55 -11.12 13.48
C ARG A 88 6.04 -10.84 13.61
N GLY A 89 6.50 -10.63 14.85
CA GLY A 89 7.85 -10.24 15.19
C GLY A 89 8.98 -11.22 14.87
N ASP A 90 8.68 -12.49 14.57
CA ASP A 90 9.64 -13.47 14.04
C ASP A 90 9.92 -13.29 12.54
N TYR A 91 9.10 -12.50 11.84
CA TYR A 91 9.27 -12.11 10.44
C TYR A 91 9.66 -10.64 10.30
N TRP A 92 9.11 -9.76 11.12
CA TRP A 92 9.22 -8.32 10.99
C TRP A 92 9.82 -7.70 12.25
N LYS A 93 10.79 -6.79 12.06
CA LYS A 93 11.31 -5.94 13.12
C LYS A 93 10.98 -4.49 12.82
N HIS A 94 10.18 -3.87 13.66
CA HIS A 94 9.95 -2.43 13.62
C HIS A 94 11.22 -1.68 14.02
N ILE A 95 11.58 -0.64 13.30
CA ILE A 95 12.75 0.21 13.55
C ILE A 95 12.30 1.59 14.06
N LYS A 96 11.52 2.32 13.27
CA LYS A 96 11.00 3.64 13.63
C LYS A 96 9.84 4.05 12.73
N ASN A 97 9.03 4.99 13.22
CA ASN A 97 8.08 5.76 12.44
C ASN A 97 8.46 7.23 12.51
N CYS A 98 8.29 7.95 11.39
CA CYS A 98 8.42 9.40 11.33
C CYS A 98 7.09 9.99 10.88
N LEU A 99 6.66 11.09 11.50
CA LEU A 99 5.43 11.79 11.15
C LEU A 99 5.75 13.21 10.72
N GLY A 100 5.23 13.61 9.56
CA GLY A 100 5.12 14.99 9.12
C GLY A 100 3.67 15.46 9.17
N LYS A 101 3.43 16.71 8.77
CA LYS A 101 2.07 17.27 8.75
C LYS A 101 1.09 16.45 7.90
N ASN A 102 1.52 16.02 6.71
CA ASN A 102 0.74 15.23 5.76
C ASN A 102 1.51 13.99 5.29
N SER A 103 2.43 13.48 6.08
CA SER A 103 3.27 12.35 5.70
C SER A 103 3.51 11.39 6.86
N MET A 104 3.65 10.13 6.53
CA MET A 104 4.07 9.07 7.45
C MET A 104 5.19 8.29 6.79
N GLU A 105 6.20 7.91 7.56
CA GLU A 105 7.26 7.06 7.09
C GLU A 105 7.48 5.91 8.09
N PHE A 106 7.47 4.67 7.57
CA PHE A 106 7.67 3.46 8.36
C PHE A 106 8.98 2.81 7.95
N HIS A 107 9.80 2.46 8.93
CA HIS A 107 11.01 1.69 8.75
C HIS A 107 10.89 0.37 9.49
N SER A 108 11.01 -0.70 8.75
CA SER A 108 11.01 -2.07 9.27
C SER A 108 12.12 -2.88 8.63
N GLN A 109 12.36 -4.06 9.14
CA GLN A 109 13.26 -5.05 8.57
C GLN A 109 12.55 -6.39 8.46
N LEU A 110 12.74 -7.05 7.31
CA LEU A 110 12.35 -8.43 7.10
C LEU A 110 13.47 -9.34 7.60
N LEU A 111 13.11 -10.32 8.43
CA LEU A 111 14.06 -11.19 9.12
C LEU A 111 14.12 -12.57 8.48
N ASP A 112 15.31 -13.19 8.47
CA ASP A 112 15.47 -14.60 8.14
C ASP A 112 14.98 -15.52 9.28
N GLY A 113 15.10 -16.83 9.12
CA GLY A 113 14.68 -17.81 10.13
C GLY A 113 15.50 -17.80 11.43
N LYS A 114 16.59 -17.02 11.47
CA LYS A 114 17.47 -16.85 12.64
C LYS A 114 17.31 -15.47 13.28
N GLY A 115 16.40 -14.64 12.75
CA GLY A 115 16.19 -13.26 13.21
C GLY A 115 17.20 -12.25 12.64
N THR A 116 17.98 -12.63 11.61
CA THR A 116 18.91 -11.72 10.94
C THR A 116 18.20 -10.89 9.90
N PRO A 117 18.42 -9.56 9.83
CA PRO A 117 17.82 -8.72 8.79
C PRO A 117 18.28 -9.11 7.38
N MET A 118 17.31 -9.32 6.48
CA MET A 118 17.54 -9.61 5.07
C MET A 118 17.27 -8.40 4.17
N LEU A 119 16.18 -7.70 4.44
CA LEU A 119 15.71 -6.59 3.62
C LEU A 119 15.19 -5.48 4.52
N GLY A 120 15.72 -4.27 4.34
CA GLY A 120 15.13 -3.06 4.91
C GLY A 120 13.86 -2.71 4.15
N ASP A 121 12.78 -2.42 4.86
CA ASP A 121 11.49 -1.98 4.33
C ASP A 121 11.24 -0.54 4.76
N ARG A 122 11.23 0.37 3.80
CA ARG A 122 10.93 1.78 4.02
C ARG A 122 9.70 2.15 3.21
N GLN A 123 8.66 2.61 3.89
CA GLN A 123 7.41 3.07 3.30
C GLN A 123 7.23 4.55 3.61
N GLN A 124 7.22 5.38 2.57
CA GLN A 124 6.95 6.81 2.68
C GLN A 124 5.56 7.07 2.10
N TRP A 125 4.67 7.58 2.94
CA TRP A 125 3.30 7.89 2.60
C TRP A 125 3.07 9.39 2.66
N ASN A 126 2.54 9.97 1.59
CA ASN A 126 2.17 11.38 1.52
C ASN A 126 0.69 11.52 1.24
N TYR A 127 0.01 12.32 2.06
CA TYR A 127 -1.39 12.66 1.93
C TYR A 127 -1.55 14.01 1.24
N ILE A 128 -2.37 14.06 0.19
CA ILE A 128 -2.69 15.26 -0.58
C ILE A 128 -4.20 15.45 -0.53
N PRO A 129 -4.72 16.43 0.23
CA PRO A 129 -6.14 16.71 0.29
C PRO A 129 -6.67 17.29 -1.03
N GLY A 130 -7.84 16.87 -1.45
CA GLY A 130 -8.66 17.47 -2.49
C GLY A 130 -9.99 17.99 -1.88
N LYS A 131 -10.88 18.51 -2.74
CA LYS A 131 -12.17 19.02 -2.28
C LYS A 131 -13.12 17.86 -1.88
N ASP A 132 -13.33 16.91 -2.80
CA ASP A 132 -14.27 15.80 -2.64
C ASP A 132 -13.55 14.45 -2.78
N HIS A 133 -12.24 14.46 -2.68
CA HIS A 133 -11.36 13.30 -2.78
C HIS A 133 -10.06 13.57 -2.05
N TYR A 134 -9.23 12.56 -1.88
CA TYR A 134 -7.83 12.74 -1.50
C TYR A 134 -6.93 11.74 -2.22
N ILE A 135 -5.66 12.05 -2.21
CA ILE A 135 -4.61 11.21 -2.77
C ILE A 135 -3.69 10.74 -1.65
N LEU A 136 -3.27 9.49 -1.75
CA LEU A 136 -2.27 8.91 -0.88
C LEU A 136 -1.15 8.31 -1.74
N ASP A 137 0.03 8.93 -1.70
CA ASP A 137 1.20 8.46 -2.44
C ASP A 137 2.06 7.56 -1.57
N LEU A 138 2.41 6.39 -2.08
CA LEU A 138 3.41 5.50 -1.52
C LEU A 138 4.69 5.55 -2.36
N LYS A 139 5.83 5.74 -1.67
CA LYS A 139 7.15 5.32 -2.16
C LYS A 139 7.67 4.22 -1.23
N TRP A 140 7.71 3.01 -1.72
CA TRP A 140 8.35 1.88 -1.05
C TRP A 140 9.77 1.72 -1.54
N THR A 141 10.71 1.50 -0.60
CA THR A 141 12.11 1.18 -0.92
C THR A 141 12.55 -0.03 -0.11
N GLY A 142 12.93 -1.09 -0.80
CA GLY A 142 13.56 -2.26 -0.24
C GLY A 142 15.07 -2.20 -0.40
N THR A 143 15.83 -2.18 0.71
CA THR A 143 17.31 -2.20 0.67
C THR A 143 17.83 -3.56 1.14
N ALA A 144 18.54 -4.25 0.28
CA ALA A 144 19.05 -5.59 0.57
C ALA A 144 20.23 -5.54 1.57
N MET A 145 20.11 -6.26 2.67
CA MET A 145 21.15 -6.41 3.72
C MET A 145 21.96 -7.68 3.54
N GLN A 146 21.54 -8.52 2.63
CA GLN A 146 22.22 -9.68 2.04
C GLN A 146 21.63 -9.86 0.64
N ASP A 147 22.12 -10.78 -0.16
CA ASP A 147 21.50 -11.07 -1.46
C ASP A 147 20.05 -11.53 -1.25
N VAL A 148 19.11 -10.84 -1.89
CA VAL A 148 17.68 -11.10 -1.79
C VAL A 148 17.11 -11.54 -3.11
N THR A 149 16.32 -12.60 -3.08
CA THR A 149 15.46 -13.02 -4.18
C THR A 149 14.01 -12.98 -3.71
N ILE A 150 13.19 -12.16 -4.37
CA ILE A 150 11.73 -12.22 -4.25
C ILE A 150 11.24 -13.18 -5.33
N GLY A 151 10.92 -14.41 -4.94
CA GLY A 151 10.57 -15.48 -5.86
C GLY A 151 9.24 -15.25 -6.57
N LYS A 152 9.16 -15.72 -7.82
CA LYS A 152 7.94 -15.65 -8.65
C LYS A 152 6.71 -16.13 -7.90
N TYR A 153 5.67 -15.27 -7.86
CA TYR A 153 4.39 -15.60 -7.25
C TYR A 153 3.26 -14.74 -7.83
N SER A 154 2.01 -15.20 -7.62
CA SER A 154 0.82 -14.56 -8.21
C SER A 154 0.37 -13.26 -7.54
N TYR A 155 0.92 -12.92 -6.37
CA TYR A 155 0.68 -11.67 -5.65
C TYR A 155 1.86 -11.33 -4.73
N GLY A 156 1.92 -10.10 -4.25
CA GLY A 156 2.96 -9.55 -3.38
C GLY A 156 3.33 -8.15 -3.82
N GLY A 157 3.41 -7.25 -2.88
CA GLY A 157 3.56 -5.81 -3.01
C GLY A 157 2.54 -5.09 -2.16
N LEU A 158 2.09 -3.92 -2.60
CA LEU A 158 0.97 -3.21 -1.99
C LEU A 158 -0.32 -4.01 -2.13
N PHE A 159 -1.12 -4.07 -1.06
CA PHE A 159 -2.38 -4.80 -1.09
C PHE A 159 -3.45 -4.07 -0.30
N LEU A 160 -4.63 -3.96 -0.90
CA LEU A 160 -5.82 -3.36 -0.33
C LEU A 160 -6.88 -4.41 -0.04
N ARG A 161 -7.45 -4.35 1.17
CA ARG A 161 -8.64 -5.09 1.56
C ARG A 161 -9.72 -4.13 2.03
N MET A 162 -10.78 -3.96 1.22
CA MET A 162 -12.01 -3.25 1.61
C MET A 162 -12.97 -4.17 2.39
N PRO A 163 -14.01 -3.63 3.07
CA PRO A 163 -14.90 -4.40 3.94
C PRO A 163 -15.86 -5.31 3.17
N TRP A 164 -15.31 -6.29 2.48
CA TRP A 164 -16.09 -7.23 1.69
C TRP A 164 -16.91 -8.17 2.57
N LYS A 165 -18.16 -8.39 2.18
CA LYS A 165 -19.04 -9.46 2.68
C LYS A 165 -19.82 -10.06 1.51
N ARG A 166 -20.32 -11.29 1.67
CA ARG A 166 -21.11 -11.94 0.61
C ARG A 166 -22.35 -11.09 0.30
N GLY A 167 -22.63 -10.85 -0.99
CA GLY A 167 -23.75 -10.07 -1.47
C GLY A 167 -23.55 -8.55 -1.47
N ILE A 168 -22.36 -8.06 -1.08
CA ILE A 168 -22.05 -6.64 -1.18
C ILE A 168 -21.95 -6.21 -2.67
N LYS A 169 -22.46 -5.03 -2.99
CA LYS A 169 -22.26 -4.40 -4.31
C LYS A 169 -20.79 -3.95 -4.38
N ALA A 170 -20.01 -4.58 -5.26
CA ALA A 170 -18.62 -4.23 -5.50
C ALA A 170 -18.23 -4.51 -6.94
N ALA A 171 -17.27 -3.76 -7.45
CA ALA A 171 -16.73 -3.91 -8.79
C ALA A 171 -15.25 -3.53 -8.83
N CYS A 172 -14.48 -4.19 -9.69
CA CYS A 172 -13.18 -3.73 -10.13
C CYS A 172 -13.23 -3.36 -11.61
N LEU A 173 -12.53 -2.29 -11.97
CA LEU A 173 -12.29 -1.86 -13.35
C LEU A 173 -10.79 -1.54 -13.48
N ASN A 174 -10.16 -1.91 -14.59
CA ASN A 174 -8.79 -1.49 -14.86
C ASN A 174 -8.66 -0.61 -16.11
N SER A 175 -7.49 -0.03 -16.31
CA SER A 175 -7.22 0.90 -17.43
C SER A 175 -7.40 0.27 -18.83
N GLU A 176 -7.48 -1.04 -18.93
CA GLU A 176 -7.67 -1.79 -20.18
C GLU A 176 -9.14 -2.23 -20.38
N GLY A 177 -10.04 -1.76 -19.49
CA GLY A 177 -11.48 -2.07 -19.57
C GLY A 177 -11.87 -3.44 -18.99
N HIS A 178 -10.94 -4.20 -18.41
CA HIS A 178 -11.26 -5.48 -17.79
C HIS A 178 -12.04 -5.26 -16.48
N LYS A 179 -13.11 -6.02 -16.29
CA LYS A 179 -13.97 -5.95 -15.11
C LYS A 179 -13.78 -7.16 -14.20
N ASN A 180 -13.73 -6.93 -12.90
CA ASN A 180 -13.68 -7.95 -11.84
C ASN A 180 -12.58 -9.01 -12.12
N GLN A 181 -12.91 -10.28 -12.10
CA GLN A 181 -11.98 -11.40 -12.32
C GLN A 181 -11.34 -11.43 -13.72
N GLN A 182 -11.89 -10.70 -14.71
CA GLN A 182 -11.25 -10.57 -16.03
C GLN A 182 -9.91 -9.81 -15.92
N GLY A 183 -9.75 -8.94 -14.91
CA GLY A 183 -8.51 -8.21 -14.65
C GLY A 183 -7.45 -9.00 -13.87
N GLU A 184 -7.79 -10.19 -13.32
CA GLU A 184 -6.85 -11.01 -12.57
C GLU A 184 -5.65 -11.43 -13.43
N GLY A 185 -4.46 -11.07 -13.00
CA GLY A 185 -3.20 -11.34 -13.71
C GLY A 185 -3.02 -10.56 -15.01
N LYS A 186 -3.83 -9.56 -15.27
CA LYS A 186 -3.67 -8.67 -16.41
C LYS A 186 -2.83 -7.45 -16.06
N SER A 187 -2.11 -6.95 -17.06
CA SER A 187 -1.35 -5.71 -16.95
C SER A 187 -2.29 -4.51 -17.10
N ALA A 188 -2.12 -3.51 -16.25
CA ALA A 188 -2.89 -2.27 -16.34
C ALA A 188 -2.16 -1.12 -15.62
N LYS A 189 -2.42 0.11 -16.05
CA LYS A 189 -1.83 1.32 -15.46
C LYS A 189 -2.45 1.67 -14.11
N TRP A 190 -3.68 1.27 -13.91
CA TRP A 190 -4.43 1.45 -12.67
C TRP A 190 -5.54 0.39 -12.54
N VAL A 191 -5.98 0.19 -11.30
CA VAL A 191 -7.18 -0.60 -10.97
C VAL A 191 -8.03 0.24 -10.02
N ASP A 192 -9.31 0.44 -10.37
CA ASP A 192 -10.34 0.96 -9.50
C ASP A 192 -11.04 -0.18 -8.77
N LEU A 193 -11.15 -0.07 -7.45
CA LEU A 193 -11.99 -0.91 -6.61
C LEU A 193 -13.13 -0.05 -6.05
N ALA A 194 -14.33 -0.28 -6.56
CA ALA A 194 -15.56 0.34 -6.07
C ALA A 194 -16.31 -0.62 -5.14
N MET A 195 -16.79 -0.13 -4.00
CA MET A 195 -17.54 -0.96 -3.04
C MET A 195 -18.60 -0.12 -2.30
N GLN A 196 -19.80 -0.68 -2.16
CA GLN A 196 -20.83 -0.09 -1.30
C GLN A 196 -20.43 -0.29 0.17
N ILE A 197 -20.19 0.78 0.87
CA ILE A 197 -19.86 0.77 2.29
C ILE A 197 -21.12 1.03 3.11
N GLU A 198 -21.25 0.36 4.24
CA GLU A 198 -22.41 0.53 5.12
C GLU A 198 -22.51 1.97 5.62
N GLY A 199 -23.69 2.56 5.48
CA GLY A 199 -23.98 3.94 5.84
C GLY A 199 -23.62 4.98 4.77
N MET A 200 -22.97 4.60 3.66
CA MET A 200 -22.73 5.49 2.51
C MET A 200 -23.89 5.42 1.51
N THR A 201 -24.23 6.56 0.93
CA THR A 201 -25.25 6.65 -0.14
C THR A 201 -24.66 6.28 -1.50
N GLU A 202 -23.42 6.65 -1.75
CA GLU A 202 -22.68 6.38 -2.98
C GLU A 202 -21.63 5.27 -2.78
N MET A 203 -21.06 4.79 -3.87
CA MET A 203 -19.95 3.84 -3.81
C MET A 203 -18.67 4.52 -3.33
N ALA A 204 -17.90 3.85 -2.51
CA ALA A 204 -16.53 4.25 -2.23
C ALA A 204 -15.61 3.71 -3.32
N HIS A 205 -14.77 4.56 -3.89
CA HIS A 205 -13.76 4.21 -4.87
C HIS A 205 -12.35 4.36 -4.29
N VAL A 206 -11.53 3.35 -4.47
CA VAL A 206 -10.09 3.41 -4.22
C VAL A 206 -9.37 2.97 -5.50
N VAL A 207 -8.86 3.96 -6.23
CA VAL A 207 -8.10 3.71 -7.46
C VAL A 207 -6.62 3.60 -7.13
N MET A 208 -6.04 2.46 -7.43
CA MET A 208 -4.61 2.20 -7.23
C MET A 208 -3.88 2.39 -8.56
N ILE A 209 -2.96 3.35 -8.64
CA ILE A 209 -2.27 3.79 -9.86
C ILE A 209 -0.80 3.38 -9.78
N ASP A 210 -0.33 2.70 -10.83
CA ASP A 210 1.06 2.29 -11.01
C ASP A 210 1.89 3.45 -11.59
N HIS A 211 3.10 3.66 -11.08
CA HIS A 211 3.98 4.73 -11.57
C HIS A 211 4.74 4.29 -12.82
N PRO A 212 4.89 5.16 -13.86
CA PRO A 212 5.60 4.81 -15.10
C PRO A 212 7.04 4.32 -14.89
N ASP A 213 7.74 4.83 -13.86
CA ASP A 213 9.11 4.45 -13.54
C ASP A 213 9.23 3.16 -12.72
N ASN A 214 8.12 2.51 -12.37
CA ASN A 214 8.19 1.26 -11.64
C ASN A 214 8.78 0.14 -12.51
N PRO A 215 9.67 -0.68 -11.96
CA PRO A 215 10.14 -1.86 -12.67
C PRO A 215 8.97 -2.75 -13.10
N GLY A 216 8.92 -3.05 -14.41
CA GLY A 216 7.86 -3.88 -14.97
C GLY A 216 6.52 -3.18 -15.23
N TYR A 217 6.52 -1.83 -15.25
CA TYR A 217 5.34 -1.04 -15.63
C TYR A 217 4.84 -1.35 -17.05
N PRO A 218 3.50 -1.39 -17.30
CA PRO A 218 2.45 -1.49 -16.30
C PRO A 218 2.47 -2.86 -15.60
N THR A 219 2.26 -2.84 -14.28
CA THR A 219 2.32 -4.06 -13.46
C THR A 219 1.21 -5.06 -13.80
N LEU A 220 1.40 -6.32 -13.43
CA LEU A 220 0.32 -7.30 -13.38
C LEU A 220 -0.43 -7.16 -12.05
N TRP A 221 -1.77 -7.26 -12.09
CA TRP A 221 -2.60 -7.06 -10.90
C TRP A 221 -3.14 -8.37 -10.34
N ARG A 222 -3.17 -8.45 -9.03
CA ARG A 222 -3.99 -9.41 -8.28
C ARG A 222 -5.35 -8.79 -8.05
N ILE A 223 -6.42 -9.50 -8.44
CA ILE A 223 -7.81 -9.20 -8.11
C ILE A 223 -8.42 -10.51 -7.65
N ASP A 224 -8.55 -10.73 -6.34
CA ASP A 224 -9.09 -11.99 -5.83
C ASP A 224 -10.62 -12.01 -5.82
N GLY A 225 -11.21 -13.20 -5.60
CA GLY A 225 -12.67 -13.41 -5.62
C GLY A 225 -13.44 -12.70 -4.51
N GLN A 226 -12.74 -12.03 -3.59
CA GLN A 226 -13.31 -11.22 -2.52
C GLN A 226 -12.86 -9.75 -2.62
N PHE A 227 -12.44 -9.35 -3.83
CA PHE A 227 -11.97 -7.99 -4.12
C PHE A 227 -10.78 -7.55 -3.26
N GLY A 228 -9.89 -8.46 -2.90
CA GLY A 228 -8.53 -8.09 -2.49
C GLY A 228 -7.73 -7.69 -3.72
N VAL A 229 -7.14 -6.48 -3.73
CA VAL A 229 -6.50 -5.89 -4.91
C VAL A 229 -5.09 -5.42 -4.59
N GLY A 230 -4.15 -5.66 -5.51
CA GLY A 230 -2.80 -5.12 -5.44
C GLY A 230 -1.93 -5.48 -6.62
N PRO A 231 -0.80 -4.77 -6.82
CA PRO A 231 0.19 -5.16 -7.80
C PRO A 231 0.81 -6.52 -7.44
N ALA A 232 1.11 -7.31 -8.46
CA ALA A 232 1.72 -8.62 -8.31
C ALA A 232 3.16 -8.58 -8.85
N LEU A 233 4.08 -7.98 -8.08
CA LEU A 233 5.40 -7.54 -8.55
C LEU A 233 6.24 -8.67 -9.15
N ALA A 234 6.34 -9.81 -8.46
CA ALA A 234 7.12 -10.96 -8.89
C ALA A 234 6.34 -11.95 -9.78
N ARG A 235 5.18 -11.57 -10.34
CA ARG A 235 4.36 -12.49 -11.11
C ARG A 235 4.99 -12.90 -12.45
N ARG A 236 5.78 -12.01 -13.06
CA ARG A 236 6.50 -12.30 -14.29
C ARG A 236 7.73 -13.16 -14.09
N GLY A 237 8.36 -13.10 -12.92
CA GLY A 237 9.60 -13.82 -12.61
C GLY A 237 10.17 -13.41 -11.26
N ASP A 238 11.29 -14.00 -10.90
CA ASP A 238 12.04 -13.64 -9.71
C ASP A 238 12.61 -12.23 -9.84
N ILE A 239 12.58 -11.47 -8.72
CA ILE A 239 13.24 -10.17 -8.59
C ILE A 239 14.47 -10.39 -7.69
N LYS A 240 15.64 -10.02 -8.18
CA LYS A 240 16.91 -10.14 -7.45
C LYS A 240 17.41 -8.76 -7.04
N ILE A 241 17.88 -8.64 -5.81
CA ILE A 241 18.47 -7.41 -5.26
C ILE A 241 19.79 -7.83 -4.59
N ALA A 242 20.92 -7.36 -5.12
CA ALA A 242 22.22 -7.68 -4.56
C ALA A 242 22.41 -6.97 -3.21
N MET A 243 23.22 -7.54 -2.32
CA MET A 243 23.55 -6.94 -1.03
C MET A 243 24.01 -5.49 -1.20
N GLY A 244 23.41 -4.57 -0.46
CA GLY A 244 23.66 -3.13 -0.51
C GLY A 244 22.85 -2.38 -1.55
N GLU A 245 22.21 -3.05 -2.51
CA GLU A 245 21.36 -2.42 -3.50
C GLU A 245 19.95 -2.15 -2.97
N SER A 246 19.24 -1.24 -3.65
CA SER A 246 17.86 -0.88 -3.33
C SER A 246 16.96 -0.98 -4.53
N LEU A 247 15.72 -1.40 -4.27
CA LEU A 247 14.63 -1.45 -5.24
C LEU A 247 13.52 -0.52 -4.77
N THR A 248 12.99 0.32 -5.66
CA THR A 248 11.93 1.27 -5.33
C THR A 248 10.70 1.02 -6.21
N TYR A 249 9.52 1.07 -5.56
CA TYR A 249 8.22 1.12 -6.22
C TYR A 249 7.42 2.30 -5.71
N ARG A 250 6.59 2.88 -6.59
CA ARG A 250 5.73 4.02 -6.31
C ARG A 250 4.31 3.70 -6.73
N TYR A 251 3.36 4.00 -5.85
CA TYR A 251 1.93 3.85 -6.13
C TYR A 251 1.19 5.07 -5.63
N ARG A 252 0.14 5.44 -6.34
CA ARG A 252 -0.80 6.49 -5.93
C ARG A 252 -2.16 5.85 -5.70
N LEU A 253 -2.78 6.16 -4.57
CA LEU A 253 -4.18 5.85 -4.32
C LEU A 253 -4.98 7.13 -4.43
N LEU A 254 -6.02 7.13 -5.27
CA LEU A 254 -7.04 8.15 -5.31
C LEU A 254 -8.28 7.60 -4.63
N VAL A 255 -8.79 8.32 -3.62
CA VAL A 255 -9.97 7.93 -2.84
C VAL A 255 -11.06 8.97 -3.04
N TYR A 256 -12.23 8.54 -3.52
CA TYR A 256 -13.39 9.40 -3.75
C TYR A 256 -14.70 8.62 -3.57
N GLU A 257 -15.81 9.34 -3.55
CA GLU A 257 -17.18 8.79 -3.51
C GLU A 257 -17.90 9.12 -4.81
N GLY A 258 -18.74 8.21 -5.28
CA GLY A 258 -19.56 8.39 -6.49
C GLY A 258 -20.22 7.08 -6.92
N ASP A 259 -21.37 7.15 -7.58
CA ASP A 259 -22.05 5.95 -8.09
C ASP A 259 -21.37 5.38 -9.33
N ASP A 260 -20.68 6.24 -10.10
CA ASP A 260 -20.02 5.90 -11.34
C ASP A 260 -18.50 6.16 -11.27
N PHE A 261 -17.76 5.42 -12.09
CA PHE A 261 -16.33 5.62 -12.27
C PHE A 261 -16.01 7.00 -12.88
N ASN A 262 -15.20 7.80 -12.20
CA ASN A 262 -14.81 9.14 -12.64
C ASN A 262 -13.54 9.11 -13.51
N ALA A 263 -13.71 8.77 -14.80
CA ALA A 263 -12.59 8.66 -15.73
C ALA A 263 -11.74 9.95 -15.87
N PRO A 264 -12.32 11.17 -15.97
CA PRO A 264 -11.53 12.41 -16.03
C PRO A 264 -10.65 12.62 -14.82
N LEU A 265 -11.18 12.42 -13.61
CA LEU A 265 -10.42 12.57 -12.36
C LEU A 265 -9.28 11.56 -12.27
N VAL A 266 -9.53 10.29 -12.59
CA VAL A 266 -8.53 9.22 -12.55
C VAL A 266 -7.41 9.48 -13.56
N GLU A 267 -7.74 9.85 -14.80
CA GLU A 267 -6.72 10.11 -15.83
C GLU A 267 -5.91 11.38 -15.56
N GLN A 268 -6.50 12.42 -14.99
CA GLN A 268 -5.77 13.60 -14.55
C GLN A 268 -4.81 13.23 -13.41
N THR A 269 -5.31 12.54 -12.38
CA THR A 269 -4.52 12.08 -11.22
C THR A 269 -3.34 11.20 -11.64
N ARG A 270 -3.53 10.33 -12.64
CA ARG A 270 -2.48 9.48 -13.20
C ARG A 270 -1.40 10.29 -13.94
N LYS A 271 -1.81 11.27 -14.76
CA LYS A 271 -0.87 12.15 -15.48
C LYS A 271 -0.01 12.94 -14.49
N ASP A 272 -0.63 13.55 -13.48
CA ASP A 272 0.07 14.33 -12.46
C ASP A 272 1.06 13.48 -11.66
N PHE A 273 0.75 12.20 -11.44
CA PHE A 273 1.66 11.27 -10.76
C PHE A 273 2.92 11.00 -11.56
N GLY A 274 2.79 10.83 -12.89
CA GLY A 274 3.94 10.60 -13.78
C GLY A 274 4.83 11.81 -13.96
N THR A 275 4.30 13.05 -13.79
CA THR A 275 5.06 14.30 -14.02
C THR A 275 5.70 14.86 -12.75
N ALA A 276 5.20 14.52 -11.55
CA ALA A 276 5.63 15.11 -10.28
C ALA A 276 7.08 14.81 -9.86
N GLN A 277 7.82 13.96 -10.57
CA GLN A 277 9.18 13.55 -10.23
C GLN A 277 10.30 14.16 -11.08
N SER A 278 9.98 14.99 -12.03
CA SER A 278 11.01 15.70 -12.85
C SER A 278 11.67 16.86 -12.09
N GLN A 279 11.33 17.10 -10.82
CA GLN A 279 11.77 18.29 -10.06
C GLN A 279 12.47 18.00 -8.73
N ASN A 280 12.88 16.73 -8.43
CA ASN A 280 13.67 16.43 -7.21
C ASN A 280 14.89 15.57 -7.52
#